data_0dd46f0d1e7feb59565bdcf75e58a56f
#
_entry.id   0dd46f0d1e7feb59565bdcf75e58a56f
#
_cell.length_a   1.000
_cell.length_b   1.000
_cell.length_c   1.000
_cell.angle_alpha   90.00
_cell.angle_beta   90.00
_cell.angle_gamma   90.00
#
_symmetry.space_group_name_H-M   'P 1'
#
loop_
_entity.id
_entity.type
_entity.pdbx_description
1 polymer ?
#
loop_
_entity_poly.entity_id
_entity_poly.type
_entity_poly.pdbx_seq_one_letter_code
_entity_poly.pdbx_strand_id
1 'polypeptide(L)'
;APFGTAAPADRARSYLHANCAGCHRPGGPGRGDIDLRAETPFAATRLCNTEPNEGRIWDVGVWHEQRIIVPGEPSHSILYLRMNTLGIFRMPPLGTDVVHGEATALMAEWIESISACP
;
A
#
# COMPACT_ATOMS: atom_id res chain seq x y z
N ALA A 1 12.48 2.61 -12.41
CA ALA A 1 12.31 1.18 -12.12
C ALA A 1 12.05 0.98 -10.63
N PRO A 2 11.10 0.10 -10.25
CA PRO A 2 10.76 -0.08 -8.84
C PRO A 2 11.94 -0.52 -7.96
N PHE A 3 12.83 -1.34 -8.51
CA PHE A 3 13.95 -1.89 -7.75
C PHE A 3 15.30 -1.30 -8.17
N GLY A 4 15.28 -0.09 -8.73
CA GLY A 4 16.48 0.64 -9.13
C GLY A 4 17.11 1.39 -7.95
N THR A 5 17.84 2.48 -8.27
CA THR A 5 18.59 3.27 -7.29
C THR A 5 17.89 4.57 -6.89
N ALA A 6 16.70 4.84 -7.39
CA ALA A 6 15.94 6.03 -7.03
C ALA A 6 15.52 6.00 -5.56
N ALA A 7 15.01 7.12 -5.04
CA ALA A 7 14.52 7.18 -3.67
C ALA A 7 13.40 6.17 -3.42
N PRO A 8 13.25 5.65 -2.19
CA PRO A 8 12.22 4.66 -1.88
C PRO A 8 10.81 5.08 -2.28
N ALA A 9 10.46 6.36 -2.10
CA ALA A 9 9.14 6.86 -2.47
C ALA A 9 8.88 6.70 -3.98
N ASP A 10 9.85 7.05 -4.81
CA ASP A 10 9.70 6.95 -6.27
C ASP A 10 9.59 5.50 -6.71
N ARG A 11 10.41 4.62 -6.13
CA ARG A 11 10.37 3.20 -6.45
C ARG A 11 9.06 2.55 -6.01
N ALA A 12 8.59 2.87 -4.79
CA ALA A 12 7.34 2.35 -4.27
C ALA A 12 6.15 2.80 -5.11
N ARG A 13 6.11 4.08 -5.47
CA ARG A 13 5.02 4.63 -6.28
C ARG A 13 5.02 4.03 -7.68
N SER A 14 6.19 3.77 -8.26
CA SER A 14 6.30 3.09 -9.56
C SER A 14 5.76 1.66 -9.48
N TYR A 15 6.08 0.95 -8.41
CA TYR A 15 5.57 -0.40 -8.21
C TYR A 15 4.05 -0.42 -8.08
N LEU A 16 3.49 0.47 -7.28
CA LEU A 16 2.05 0.56 -7.09
C LEU A 16 1.32 0.93 -8.38
N HIS A 17 1.91 1.84 -9.17
CA HIS A 17 1.34 2.20 -10.46
C HIS A 17 1.28 1.00 -11.40
N ALA A 18 2.38 0.27 -11.52
CA ALA A 18 2.45 -0.86 -12.45
C ALA A 18 1.54 -2.03 -12.07
N ASN A 19 1.35 -2.27 -10.77
CA ASN A 19 0.68 -3.49 -10.30
C ASN A 19 -0.71 -3.26 -9.72
N CYS A 20 -1.06 -2.05 -9.33
CA CYS A 20 -2.27 -1.77 -8.55
C CYS A 20 -3.14 -0.68 -9.15
N ALA A 21 -2.57 0.29 -9.88
CA ALA A 21 -3.33 1.43 -10.39
C ALA A 21 -4.37 1.04 -11.43
N GLY A 22 -4.23 -0.11 -12.08
CA GLY A 22 -5.24 -0.60 -13.02
C GLY A 22 -6.61 -0.75 -12.37
N CYS A 23 -6.63 -1.15 -11.09
CA CYS A 23 -7.86 -1.28 -10.32
C CYS A 23 -8.07 -0.10 -9.37
N HIS A 24 -7.00 0.40 -8.74
CA HIS A 24 -7.09 1.45 -7.72
C HIS A 24 -6.79 2.81 -8.31
N ARG A 25 -7.76 3.39 -8.99
CA ARG A 25 -7.75 4.71 -9.58
C ARG A 25 -9.20 5.21 -9.70
N PRO A 26 -9.42 6.51 -9.89
CA PRO A 26 -10.78 7.00 -10.10
C PRO A 26 -11.47 6.27 -11.26
N GLY A 27 -12.66 5.74 -10.98
CA GLY A 27 -13.41 4.96 -11.97
C GLY A 27 -12.94 3.55 -12.21
N GLY A 28 -11.88 3.09 -11.52
CA GLY A 28 -11.41 1.72 -11.62
C GLY A 28 -12.23 0.74 -10.80
N PRO A 29 -12.09 -0.57 -11.04
CA PRO A 29 -12.90 -1.59 -10.36
C PRO A 29 -12.45 -1.90 -8.93
N GLY A 30 -11.30 -1.41 -8.47
CA GLY A 30 -10.84 -1.63 -7.11
C GLY A 30 -11.72 -0.92 -6.09
N ARG A 31 -11.87 -1.53 -4.92
CA ARG A 31 -12.64 -0.92 -3.84
C ARG A 31 -11.84 0.14 -3.11
N GLY A 32 -12.55 1.09 -2.49
CA GLY A 32 -11.94 2.22 -1.81
C GLY A 32 -11.74 3.40 -2.74
N ASP A 33 -11.36 4.52 -2.14
CA ASP A 33 -11.22 5.79 -2.87
C ASP A 33 -9.75 6.11 -3.16
N ILE A 34 -8.87 5.14 -3.04
CA ILE A 34 -7.43 5.37 -3.23
C ILE A 34 -7.08 5.47 -4.71
N ASP A 35 -6.05 6.25 -4.99
CA ASP A 35 -5.52 6.46 -6.33
C ASP A 35 -4.04 6.11 -6.32
N LEU A 36 -3.67 5.00 -6.96
CA LEU A 36 -2.31 4.49 -6.94
C LEU A 36 -1.51 4.81 -8.20
N ARG A 37 -2.01 5.73 -9.04
CA ARG A 37 -1.26 6.19 -10.20
C ARG A 37 -0.05 7.03 -9.77
N ALA A 38 1.09 6.81 -10.43
CA ALA A 38 2.33 7.49 -10.07
C ALA A 38 2.25 9.01 -10.27
N GLU A 39 1.46 9.48 -11.23
CA GLU A 39 1.29 10.91 -11.51
C GLU A 39 0.45 11.65 -10.46
N THR A 40 -0.30 10.92 -9.63
CA THR A 40 -1.12 11.55 -8.59
C THR A 40 -0.24 11.95 -7.41
N PRO A 41 -0.26 13.23 -6.98
CA PRO A 41 0.51 13.62 -5.79
C PRO A 41 0.12 12.82 -4.58
N PHE A 42 1.08 12.51 -3.72
CA PHE A 42 0.83 11.65 -2.55
C PHE A 42 -0.34 12.16 -1.71
N ALA A 43 -0.42 13.46 -1.49
CA ALA A 43 -1.53 14.07 -0.72
C ALA A 43 -2.91 13.79 -1.34
N ALA A 44 -2.99 13.56 -2.64
CA ALA A 44 -4.25 13.31 -3.35
C ALA A 44 -4.56 11.83 -3.52
N THR A 45 -3.65 10.93 -3.15
CA THR A 45 -3.86 9.47 -3.30
C THR A 45 -4.85 8.91 -2.30
N ARG A 46 -5.10 9.61 -1.20
CA ARG A 46 -5.94 9.16 -0.09
C ARG A 46 -5.36 7.94 0.65
N LEU A 47 -4.06 7.79 0.64
CA LEU A 47 -3.38 6.69 1.33
C LEU A 47 -3.06 7.03 2.77
N CYS A 48 -2.50 8.21 2.99
CA CYS A 48 -1.88 8.54 4.27
C CYS A 48 -2.92 8.75 5.36
N ASN A 49 -2.82 7.94 6.40
CA ASN A 49 -3.67 7.99 7.60
C ASN A 49 -5.18 7.86 7.31
N THR A 50 -5.53 7.19 6.23
CA THR A 50 -6.93 7.03 5.79
C THR A 50 -7.53 5.74 6.33
N GLU A 51 -8.78 5.81 6.81
CA GLU A 51 -9.53 4.64 7.23
C GLU A 51 -9.79 3.72 6.02
N PRO A 52 -9.63 2.40 6.17
CA PRO A 52 -9.91 1.48 5.07
C PRO A 52 -11.42 1.25 4.90
N ASN A 53 -11.87 1.21 3.64
CA ASN A 53 -13.29 0.92 3.35
C ASN A 53 -13.65 -0.53 3.66
N GLU A 54 -12.73 -1.46 3.44
CA GLU A 54 -12.96 -2.90 3.61
C GLU A 54 -12.64 -3.39 5.02
N GLY A 55 -12.43 -2.48 5.96
CA GLY A 55 -12.12 -2.84 7.33
C GLY A 55 -10.65 -3.17 7.54
N ARG A 56 -10.35 -3.48 8.78
CA ARG A 56 -8.97 -3.72 9.22
C ARG A 56 -8.66 -5.22 9.20
N ILE A 57 -7.36 -5.54 9.19
CA ILE A 57 -6.89 -6.92 9.27
C ILE A 57 -6.80 -7.29 10.75
N TRP A 58 -7.80 -8.00 11.23
CA TRP A 58 -7.98 -8.26 12.66
C TRP A 58 -7.07 -9.37 13.23
N ASP A 59 -6.48 -10.19 12.37
CA ASP A 59 -5.62 -11.29 12.82
C ASP A 59 -4.13 -10.93 12.86
N VAL A 60 -3.78 -9.67 12.59
CA VAL A 60 -2.41 -9.19 12.66
C VAL A 60 -2.37 -7.84 13.37
N GLY A 61 -1.51 -7.70 14.37
CA GLY A 61 -1.22 -6.44 15.04
C GLY A 61 -2.41 -5.76 15.68
N VAL A 62 -2.27 -4.48 15.93
CA VAL A 62 -3.23 -3.64 16.65
C VAL A 62 -4.25 -3.07 15.68
N TRP A 63 -5.29 -3.82 15.42
CA TRP A 63 -6.22 -3.49 14.32
C TRP A 63 -6.93 -2.15 14.49
N HIS A 64 -7.13 -1.68 15.71
CA HIS A 64 -7.73 -0.36 15.96
C HIS A 64 -6.90 0.80 15.40
N GLU A 65 -5.60 0.62 15.32
CA GLU A 65 -4.66 1.65 14.90
C GLU A 65 -4.31 1.55 13.42
N GLN A 66 -4.86 0.55 12.72
CA GLN A 66 -4.56 0.37 11.30
C GLN A 66 -5.23 1.45 10.45
N ARG A 67 -4.45 1.95 9.49
CA ARG A 67 -4.90 2.85 8.42
C ARG A 67 -4.32 2.33 7.13
N ILE A 68 -4.68 2.89 5.99
CA ILE A 68 -4.11 2.44 4.71
C ILE A 68 -2.61 2.61 4.74
N ILE A 69 -2.11 3.80 5.12
CA ILE A 69 -0.71 4.00 5.48
C ILE A 69 -0.65 4.78 6.78
N VAL A 70 0.08 4.24 7.77
CA VAL A 70 0.43 4.97 8.99
C VAL A 70 1.89 5.40 8.86
N PRO A 71 2.19 6.71 8.83
CA PRO A 71 3.56 7.17 8.66
C PRO A 71 4.51 6.52 9.66
N GLY A 72 5.62 6.00 9.16
CA GLY A 72 6.66 5.39 9.99
C GLY A 72 6.37 3.99 10.49
N GLU A 73 5.16 3.46 10.29
CA GLU A 73 4.74 2.20 10.91
C GLU A 73 4.16 1.21 9.91
N PRO A 74 5.01 0.43 9.22
CA PRO A 74 4.51 -0.60 8.28
C PRO A 74 3.58 -1.61 8.95
N SER A 75 3.84 -1.99 10.19
CA SER A 75 3.02 -2.98 10.91
C SER A 75 1.60 -2.52 11.18
N HIS A 76 1.31 -1.22 11.09
CA HIS A 76 -0.04 -0.66 11.22
C HIS A 76 -0.62 -0.24 9.86
N SER A 77 0.13 -0.38 8.79
CA SER A 77 -0.27 0.08 7.45
C SER A 77 -0.91 -1.05 6.67
N ILE A 78 -2.20 -0.93 6.39
CA ILE A 78 -2.98 -1.96 5.71
C ILE A 78 -2.41 -2.27 4.32
N LEU A 79 -1.90 -1.25 3.62
CA LEU A 79 -1.25 -1.47 2.33
C LEU A 79 -0.15 -2.53 2.45
N TYR A 80 0.76 -2.37 3.41
CA TYR A 80 1.83 -3.33 3.65
C TYR A 80 1.29 -4.69 4.11
N LEU A 81 0.36 -4.68 5.05
CA LEU A 81 -0.16 -5.91 5.63
C LEU A 81 -0.85 -6.78 4.59
N ARG A 82 -1.66 -6.19 3.70
CA ARG A 82 -2.33 -6.96 2.64
C ARG A 82 -1.37 -7.52 1.61
N MET A 83 -0.29 -6.81 1.33
CA MET A 83 0.75 -7.32 0.42
C MET A 83 1.59 -8.42 1.07
N ASN A 84 1.73 -8.39 2.39
CA ASN A 84 2.59 -9.29 3.15
C ASN A 84 1.83 -10.45 3.80
N THR A 85 0.64 -10.77 3.31
CA THR A 85 -0.15 -11.89 3.84
C THR A 85 -0.67 -12.76 2.71
N LEU A 86 -1.05 -13.98 3.06
CA LEU A 86 -1.76 -14.90 2.17
C LEU A 86 -3.15 -15.13 2.74
N GLY A 87 -4.10 -15.52 1.88
CA GLY A 87 -5.46 -15.76 2.31
C GLY A 87 -6.41 -14.62 1.96
N ILE A 88 -7.49 -14.47 2.72
CA ILE A 88 -8.60 -13.58 2.36
C ILE A 88 -8.25 -12.10 2.38
N PHE A 89 -7.22 -11.71 3.15
CA PHE A 89 -6.82 -10.31 3.26
C PHE A 89 -5.79 -9.89 2.21
N ARG A 90 -5.34 -10.81 1.38
CA ARG A 90 -4.23 -10.58 0.46
C ARG A 90 -4.57 -9.63 -0.68
N MET A 91 -3.59 -8.80 -1.05
CA MET A 91 -3.62 -7.97 -2.26
C MET A 91 -2.29 -8.10 -3.01
N PRO A 92 -2.31 -8.26 -4.33
CA PRO A 92 -3.52 -8.46 -5.16
C PRO A 92 -4.21 -9.78 -4.87
N PRO A 93 -5.55 -9.84 -5.02
CA PRO A 93 -6.30 -11.05 -4.63
C PRO A 93 -6.20 -12.21 -5.61
N LEU A 94 -5.76 -11.95 -6.82
CA LEU A 94 -5.71 -12.95 -7.89
C LEU A 94 -4.29 -13.09 -8.42
N GLY A 95 -3.98 -14.28 -8.91
CA GLY A 95 -2.76 -14.54 -9.67
C GLY A 95 -1.50 -14.78 -8.86
N THR A 96 -1.58 -14.72 -7.53
CA THR A 96 -0.41 -14.97 -6.69
C THR A 96 -0.79 -15.84 -5.50
N ASP A 97 0.08 -16.78 -5.16
CA ASP A 97 -0.04 -17.61 -3.98
C ASP A 97 1.19 -17.50 -3.07
N VAL A 98 2.06 -16.52 -3.33
CA VAL A 98 3.25 -16.22 -2.53
C VAL A 98 3.36 -14.72 -2.31
N VAL A 99 4.00 -14.33 -1.21
CA VAL A 99 4.31 -12.93 -0.93
C VAL A 99 5.52 -12.52 -1.79
N HIS A 100 5.41 -11.35 -2.44
CA HIS A 100 6.51 -10.80 -3.23
C HIS A 100 7.47 -10.05 -2.28
N GLY A 101 8.50 -10.73 -1.77
CA GLY A 101 9.36 -10.23 -0.71
C GLY A 101 10.07 -8.91 -1.01
N GLU A 102 10.57 -8.72 -2.24
CA GLU A 102 11.22 -7.46 -2.62
C GLU A 102 10.24 -6.29 -2.60
N ALA A 103 9.01 -6.53 -3.06
CA ALA A 103 7.98 -5.49 -3.07
C ALA A 103 7.54 -5.12 -1.65
N THR A 104 7.36 -6.09 -0.78
CA THR A 104 6.98 -5.81 0.61
C THR A 104 8.10 -5.10 1.36
N ALA A 105 9.34 -5.46 1.14
CA ALA A 105 10.49 -4.76 1.72
C ALA A 105 10.55 -3.31 1.25
N LEU A 106 10.29 -3.06 -0.03
CA LEU A 106 10.25 -1.71 -0.58
C LEU A 106 9.13 -0.88 0.04
N MET A 107 7.94 -1.46 0.20
CA MET A 107 6.82 -0.77 0.84
C MET A 107 7.14 -0.42 2.29
N ALA A 108 7.74 -1.34 3.03
CA ALA A 108 8.15 -1.08 4.41
C ALA A 108 9.16 0.07 4.48
N GLU A 109 10.18 0.04 3.62
CA GLU A 109 11.19 1.09 3.55
C GLU A 109 10.56 2.46 3.26
N TRP A 110 9.65 2.51 2.30
CA TRP A 110 8.95 3.74 1.97
C TRP A 110 8.13 4.26 3.15
N ILE A 111 7.29 3.39 3.75
CA ILE A 111 6.42 3.77 4.86
C ILE A 111 7.26 4.26 6.04
N GLU A 112 8.35 3.57 6.37
CA GLU A 112 9.25 3.98 7.44
C GLU A 112 9.86 5.36 7.19
N SER A 113 10.04 5.74 5.93
CA SER A 113 10.62 7.04 5.57
C SER A 113 9.63 8.20 5.67
N ILE A 114 8.33 7.93 5.80
CA ILE A 114 7.30 8.97 5.90
C ILE A 114 7.26 9.49 7.33
N SER A 115 7.62 10.75 7.54
CA SER A 115 7.62 11.34 8.86
C SER A 115 6.25 11.87 9.28
N ALA A 116 5.44 12.31 8.32
CA ALA A 116 4.08 12.81 8.55
C ALA A 116 3.31 12.81 7.25
N CYS A 117 1.98 12.84 7.34
CA CYS A 117 1.14 13.01 6.15
C CYS A 117 1.29 14.42 5.60
N PRO A 118 1.37 14.56 4.28
CA PRO A 118 1.49 15.89 3.65
C PRO A 118 0.24 16.74 3.83
#